data_4ec60e698008f78e2a1a2621bee551c4
#
_entry.id   4ec60e698008f78e2a1a2621bee551c4
#
_cell.length_a   1.000
_cell.length_b   1.000
_cell.length_c   1.000
_cell.angle_alpha   90.00
_cell.angle_beta   90.00
_cell.angle_gamma   90.00
#
_symmetry.space_group_name_H-M   'P 1'
#
loop_
_entity.id
_entity.type
_entity.pdbx_description
1 polymer ?
#
loop_
_entity_poly.entity_id
_entity_poly.type
_entity_poly.pdbx_seq_one_letter_code
_entity_poly.pdbx_strand_id
1 'polypeptide(L)'
;MRIATLIQTSLVMGVLTFGMMRAPVLAQTSQVDNPDWPLRSSEIHWPAGHTPADADLFAHNEILIHASCSNVWQHLVQAQTWPEWYSNSRNVKLLNSPDGGLHQDTQFSWDTFGVHSESRVHEFALDSRIGWFGQGTGMDAYHTFLLLKEPEGCRVVTEEVVRGPGAAEFRKKDPNAMHRGHDLWLSVLKQVSEK
;
A
#
# COMPACT_ATOMS: atom_id res chain seq x y z
N MET A 1 -2.76 -88.03 -23.30
CA MET A 1 -3.82 -87.20 -22.65
C MET A 1 -3.15 -86.25 -21.66
N ARG A 2 -2.87 -85.03 -22.05
CA ARG A 2 -2.23 -83.96 -21.16
C ARG A 2 -3.25 -82.85 -20.96
N ILE A 3 -3.62 -82.61 -19.72
CA ILE A 3 -4.57 -81.61 -19.29
C ILE A 3 -3.76 -80.36 -19.10
N ALA A 4 -4.11 -79.29 -19.81
CA ALA A 4 -3.52 -77.97 -19.63
C ALA A 4 -4.36 -77.16 -18.65
N THR A 5 -3.75 -76.72 -17.56
CA THR A 5 -4.35 -75.84 -16.54
C THR A 5 -4.17 -74.41 -16.95
N LEU A 6 -5.27 -73.67 -17.16
CA LEU A 6 -5.29 -72.20 -17.37
C LEU A 6 -5.18 -71.50 -16.03
N ILE A 7 -4.17 -70.65 -15.85
CA ILE A 7 -4.02 -69.77 -14.76
C ILE A 7 -4.62 -68.38 -15.16
N GLN A 8 -5.68 -67.96 -14.50
CA GLN A 8 -6.33 -66.66 -14.68
C GLN A 8 -5.67 -65.69 -13.76
N THR A 9 -4.93 -64.72 -14.31
CA THR A 9 -4.36 -63.59 -13.58
C THR A 9 -5.37 -62.44 -13.54
N SER A 10 -5.90 -62.14 -12.36
CA SER A 10 -6.76 -60.98 -12.12
C SER A 10 -5.90 -59.73 -11.93
N LEU A 11 -6.05 -58.77 -12.84
CA LEU A 11 -5.43 -57.45 -12.75
C LEU A 11 -6.29 -56.52 -11.85
N VAL A 12 -5.80 -56.22 -10.65
CA VAL A 12 -6.43 -55.24 -9.76
C VAL A 12 -5.98 -53.83 -10.17
N MET A 13 -6.89 -53.08 -10.76
CA MET A 13 -6.68 -51.70 -11.15
C MET A 13 -6.93 -50.78 -9.94
N GLY A 14 -5.84 -50.34 -9.29
CA GLY A 14 -5.92 -49.38 -8.18
C GLY A 14 -6.23 -47.98 -8.71
N VAL A 15 -7.38 -47.43 -8.36
CA VAL A 15 -7.75 -46.02 -8.61
C VAL A 15 -7.07 -45.16 -7.58
N LEU A 16 -6.03 -44.45 -8.00
CA LEU A 16 -5.40 -43.38 -7.21
C LEU A 16 -6.30 -42.11 -7.27
N THR A 17 -7.06 -41.85 -6.23
CA THR A 17 -7.77 -40.60 -6.04
C THR A 17 -6.77 -39.53 -5.58
N PHE A 18 -6.38 -38.65 -6.50
CA PHE A 18 -5.66 -37.41 -6.15
C PHE A 18 -6.62 -36.48 -5.40
N GLY A 19 -6.50 -36.45 -4.10
CA GLY A 19 -7.16 -35.44 -3.28
C GLY A 19 -6.55 -34.08 -3.58
N MET A 20 -7.26 -33.20 -4.29
CA MET A 20 -6.91 -31.77 -4.37
C MET A 20 -7.03 -31.16 -2.97
N MET A 21 -5.89 -30.98 -2.30
CA MET A 21 -5.82 -30.10 -1.12
C MET A 21 -6.13 -28.69 -1.58
N ARG A 22 -7.34 -28.20 -1.29
CA ARG A 22 -7.65 -26.77 -1.39
C ARG A 22 -6.83 -26.05 -0.33
N ALA A 23 -5.94 -25.16 -0.77
CA ALA A 23 -5.27 -24.21 0.11
C ALA A 23 -6.35 -23.42 0.90
N PRO A 24 -6.14 -23.14 2.20
CA PRO A 24 -7.11 -22.40 2.98
C PRO A 24 -7.25 -20.98 2.43
N VAL A 25 -8.47 -20.61 2.05
CA VAL A 25 -8.87 -19.23 1.72
C VAL A 25 -8.93 -18.46 3.05
N LEU A 26 -7.78 -18.02 3.57
CA LEU A 26 -7.70 -17.25 4.81
C LEU A 26 -7.53 -15.73 4.59
N ALA A 27 -7.38 -15.27 3.34
CA ALA A 27 -7.09 -13.85 3.06
C ALA A 27 -8.32 -12.96 2.87
N GLN A 28 -9.52 -13.49 2.68
CA GLN A 28 -10.70 -12.68 2.32
C GLN A 28 -11.52 -12.12 3.49
N THR A 29 -11.34 -12.58 4.72
CA THR A 29 -12.14 -12.13 5.86
C THR A 29 -11.68 -10.82 6.50
N SER A 30 -10.46 -10.34 6.21
CA SER A 30 -9.88 -9.16 6.86
C SER A 30 -10.28 -7.82 6.22
N GLN A 31 -10.82 -7.85 5.01
CA GLN A 31 -11.18 -6.64 4.25
C GLN A 31 -12.63 -6.19 4.47
N VAL A 32 -13.53 -7.11 4.79
CA VAL A 32 -14.95 -6.80 4.97
C VAL A 32 -15.22 -5.92 6.19
N ASP A 33 -14.36 -6.00 7.20
CA ASP A 33 -14.48 -5.25 8.46
C ASP A 33 -13.65 -3.95 8.47
N ASN A 34 -12.94 -3.61 7.38
CA ASN A 34 -12.17 -2.37 7.31
C ASN A 34 -13.10 -1.20 6.97
N PRO A 35 -13.26 -0.19 7.86
CA PRO A 35 -14.15 0.95 7.63
C PRO A 35 -13.74 1.81 6.43
N ASP A 36 -12.47 1.79 6.04
CA ASP A 36 -11.95 2.55 4.90
C ASP A 36 -12.28 1.90 3.54
N TRP A 37 -12.58 0.59 3.55
CA TRP A 37 -12.86 -0.16 2.33
C TRP A 37 -13.95 0.43 1.43
N PRO A 38 -15.13 0.84 1.95
CA PRO A 38 -16.17 1.45 1.11
C PRO A 38 -15.83 2.87 0.65
N LEU A 39 -14.84 3.54 1.28
CA LEU A 39 -14.46 4.92 1.00
C LEU A 39 -13.40 5.06 -0.10
N ARG A 40 -12.75 3.95 -0.49
CA ARG A 40 -11.66 3.98 -1.48
C ARG A 40 -12.03 4.70 -2.76
N SER A 41 -11.08 5.50 -3.27
CA SER A 41 -11.25 6.25 -4.50
C SER A 41 -11.08 5.34 -5.73
N SER A 42 -12.02 5.43 -6.67
CA SER A 42 -11.92 4.78 -7.97
C SER A 42 -10.89 5.44 -8.91
N GLU A 43 -10.37 6.61 -8.55
CA GLU A 43 -9.41 7.38 -9.33
C GLU A 43 -7.95 7.05 -9.01
N ILE A 44 -7.70 6.21 -8.00
CA ILE A 44 -6.35 5.75 -7.67
C ILE A 44 -5.89 4.69 -8.68
N HIS A 45 -4.67 4.85 -9.18
CA HIS A 45 -4.03 3.92 -10.10
C HIS A 45 -3.19 2.91 -9.32
N TRP A 46 -3.77 1.74 -9.07
CA TRP A 46 -3.09 0.69 -8.32
C TRP A 46 -2.17 -0.14 -9.22
N PRO A 47 -0.88 -0.31 -8.87
CA PRO A 47 -0.02 -1.27 -9.54
C PRO A 47 -0.50 -2.70 -9.35
N ALA A 48 -0.21 -3.56 -10.33
CA ALA A 48 -0.56 -4.99 -10.24
C ALA A 48 0.02 -5.62 -8.95
N GLY A 49 -0.84 -6.32 -8.22
CA GLY A 49 -0.48 -6.95 -6.96
C GLY A 49 -0.39 -6.00 -5.75
N HIS A 50 -0.67 -4.72 -5.92
CA HIS A 50 -0.77 -3.72 -4.84
C HIS A 50 -2.14 -3.03 -4.87
N THR A 51 -3.20 -3.80 -5.04
CA THR A 51 -4.56 -3.27 -4.96
C THR A 51 -5.11 -3.42 -3.53
N PRO A 52 -6.12 -2.66 -3.14
CA PRO A 52 -6.78 -2.87 -1.84
C PRO A 52 -7.24 -4.31 -1.61
N ALA A 53 -7.59 -5.06 -2.68
CA ALA A 53 -7.97 -6.47 -2.58
C ALA A 53 -6.80 -7.41 -2.20
N ASP A 54 -5.56 -6.99 -2.50
CA ASP A 54 -4.34 -7.76 -2.20
C ASP A 54 -3.75 -7.42 -0.82
N ALA A 55 -4.30 -6.41 -0.12
CA ALA A 55 -3.70 -5.83 1.08
C ALA A 55 -3.98 -6.64 2.36
N ASP A 56 -2.98 -6.78 3.21
CA ASP A 56 -3.14 -7.18 4.61
C ASP A 56 -3.57 -6.00 5.48
N LEU A 57 -3.24 -4.77 5.05
CA LEU A 57 -3.61 -3.51 5.69
C LEU A 57 -3.91 -2.48 4.61
N PHE A 58 -5.02 -1.76 4.75
CA PHE A 58 -5.46 -0.69 3.86
C PHE A 58 -5.98 0.49 4.67
N ALA A 59 -5.66 1.71 4.24
CA ALA A 59 -6.25 2.93 4.76
C ALA A 59 -6.64 3.88 3.62
N HIS A 60 -7.75 4.61 3.83
CA HIS A 60 -8.21 5.72 3.02
C HIS A 60 -8.41 6.94 3.92
N ASN A 61 -7.85 8.07 3.52
CA ASN A 61 -8.04 9.35 4.21
C ASN A 61 -8.16 10.48 3.18
N GLU A 62 -8.95 11.48 3.49
CA GLU A 62 -9.08 12.66 2.61
C GLU A 62 -9.29 13.93 3.42
N ILE A 63 -8.89 15.07 2.85
CA ILE A 63 -9.10 16.40 3.45
C ILE A 63 -9.22 17.47 2.36
N LEU A 64 -10.02 18.51 2.62
CA LEU A 64 -10.01 19.75 1.84
C LEU A 64 -9.01 20.74 2.45
N ILE A 65 -8.07 21.19 1.61
CA ILE A 65 -7.05 22.20 1.95
C ILE A 65 -7.39 23.50 1.20
N HIS A 66 -7.55 24.62 1.89
CA HIS A 66 -7.87 25.91 1.29
C HIS A 66 -6.62 26.60 0.71
N ALA A 67 -5.94 25.86 -0.17
CA ALA A 67 -4.78 26.30 -0.93
C ALA A 67 -4.82 25.68 -2.33
N SER A 68 -4.05 26.22 -3.27
CA SER A 68 -3.94 25.60 -4.60
C SER A 68 -3.30 24.22 -4.53
N CYS A 69 -3.70 23.29 -5.40
CA CYS A 69 -3.05 21.97 -5.46
C CYS A 69 -1.54 22.08 -5.76
N SER A 70 -1.09 23.11 -6.47
CA SER A 70 0.33 23.35 -6.71
C SER A 70 1.08 23.71 -5.42
N ASN A 71 0.48 24.49 -4.51
CA ASN A 71 1.09 24.79 -3.22
C ASN A 71 1.16 23.52 -2.33
N VAL A 72 0.08 22.77 -2.24
CA VAL A 72 0.04 21.47 -1.53
C VAL A 72 1.09 20.50 -2.09
N TRP A 73 1.19 20.42 -3.41
CA TRP A 73 2.15 19.58 -4.12
C TRP A 73 3.59 19.89 -3.73
N GLN A 74 3.97 21.16 -3.66
CA GLN A 74 5.32 21.56 -3.29
C GLN A 74 5.73 21.02 -1.92
N HIS A 75 4.86 21.10 -0.92
CA HIS A 75 5.13 20.52 0.40
C HIS A 75 5.21 18.99 0.35
N LEU A 76 4.36 18.35 -0.46
CA LEU A 76 4.32 16.89 -0.58
C LEU A 76 5.57 16.33 -1.24
N VAL A 77 6.08 16.94 -2.30
CA VAL A 77 7.26 16.42 -3.02
C VAL A 77 8.59 16.77 -2.38
N GLN A 78 8.64 17.78 -1.49
CA GLN A 78 9.86 18.13 -0.75
C GLN A 78 10.08 17.21 0.45
N ALA A 79 10.30 15.92 0.19
CA ALA A 79 10.32 14.89 1.23
C ALA A 79 11.37 15.14 2.32
N GLN A 80 12.48 15.79 2.02
CA GLN A 80 13.50 16.14 3.01
C GLN A 80 12.97 17.05 4.12
N THR A 81 11.89 17.82 3.86
CA THR A 81 11.28 18.72 4.84
C THR A 81 10.20 18.04 5.70
N TRP A 82 9.76 16.82 5.33
CA TRP A 82 8.71 16.13 6.09
C TRP A 82 8.99 16.04 7.60
N PRO A 83 10.22 15.75 8.06
CA PRO A 83 10.51 15.69 9.50
C PRO A 83 10.29 17.01 10.26
N GLU A 84 10.22 18.14 9.55
CA GLU A 84 10.03 19.46 10.16
C GLU A 84 8.56 19.70 10.54
N TRP A 85 7.62 19.05 9.85
CA TRP A 85 6.20 19.28 10.05
C TRP A 85 5.35 18.01 10.24
N TYR A 86 5.86 16.81 9.85
CA TYR A 86 5.19 15.53 10.05
C TYR A 86 5.97 14.67 11.03
N SER A 87 5.53 14.63 12.29
CA SER A 87 6.27 13.98 13.38
C SER A 87 6.46 12.47 13.24
N ASN A 88 5.68 11.82 12.37
CA ASN A 88 5.82 10.40 12.05
C ASN A 88 6.85 10.14 10.92
N SER A 89 7.50 11.18 10.39
CA SER A 89 8.56 11.07 9.40
C SER A 89 9.91 11.43 10.01
N ARG A 90 10.92 10.58 9.78
CA ARG A 90 12.30 10.79 10.26
C ARG A 90 13.31 10.24 9.25
N ASN A 91 14.55 10.69 9.38
CA ASN A 91 15.71 10.15 8.66
C ASN A 91 15.53 10.09 7.14
N VAL A 92 14.80 11.04 6.55
CA VAL A 92 14.56 11.08 5.11
C VAL A 92 15.85 11.33 4.35
N LYS A 93 16.16 10.46 3.39
CA LYS A 93 17.33 10.54 2.50
C LYS A 93 16.89 10.29 1.06
N LEU A 94 17.13 11.26 0.19
CA LEU A 94 16.94 11.09 -1.25
C LEU A 94 18.24 10.56 -1.86
N LEU A 95 18.14 9.49 -2.66
CA LEU A 95 19.33 8.79 -3.18
C LEU A 95 19.72 9.25 -4.60
N ASN A 96 18.75 9.69 -5.41
CA ASN A 96 18.98 10.08 -6.81
C ASN A 96 18.17 11.33 -7.21
N SER A 97 18.05 12.29 -6.30
CA SER A 97 17.36 13.56 -6.57
C SER A 97 18.31 14.74 -6.29
N PRO A 98 18.89 15.36 -7.32
CA PRO A 98 19.87 16.43 -7.15
C PRO A 98 19.28 17.74 -6.67
N ASP A 99 17.99 17.97 -6.85
CA ASP A 99 17.26 19.19 -6.43
C ASP A 99 16.53 19.04 -5.10
N GLY A 100 16.62 17.86 -4.47
CA GLY A 100 16.04 17.60 -3.15
C GLY A 100 14.53 17.29 -3.15
N GLY A 101 13.89 17.17 -4.32
CA GLY A 101 12.48 16.84 -4.47
C GLY A 101 12.23 15.40 -4.92
N LEU A 102 10.99 14.91 -4.72
CA LEU A 102 10.53 13.66 -5.33
C LEU A 102 10.14 13.89 -6.79
N HIS A 103 10.60 13.01 -7.66
CA HIS A 103 10.28 12.94 -9.09
C HIS A 103 9.99 11.50 -9.48
N GLN A 104 9.60 11.29 -10.73
CA GLN A 104 9.48 9.94 -11.29
C GLN A 104 10.78 9.16 -11.05
N ASP A 105 10.66 7.94 -10.54
CA ASP A 105 11.78 7.03 -10.23
C ASP A 105 12.74 7.48 -9.13
N THR A 106 12.45 8.55 -8.38
CA THR A 106 13.23 8.92 -7.21
C THR A 106 13.25 7.77 -6.21
N GLN A 107 14.43 7.39 -5.77
CA GLN A 107 14.65 6.46 -4.67
C GLN A 107 14.96 7.24 -3.40
N PHE A 108 14.33 6.84 -2.30
CA PHE A 108 14.55 7.47 -1.01
C PHE A 108 14.33 6.48 0.14
N SER A 109 14.98 6.74 1.25
CA SER A 109 14.70 6.01 2.49
C SER A 109 14.23 6.94 3.58
N TRP A 110 13.44 6.43 4.50
CA TRP A 110 12.89 7.17 5.62
C TRP A 110 12.38 6.23 6.70
N ASP A 111 12.16 6.77 7.90
CA ASP A 111 11.52 6.04 8.98
C ASP A 111 10.11 6.59 9.19
N THR A 112 9.12 5.70 9.18
CA THR A 112 7.71 6.03 9.42
C THR A 112 7.05 4.90 10.22
N PHE A 113 6.12 5.24 11.12
CA PHE A 113 5.49 4.28 12.05
C PHE A 113 6.49 3.43 12.86
N GLY A 114 7.71 3.92 13.05
CA GLY A 114 8.79 3.18 13.71
C GLY A 114 9.44 2.09 12.85
N VAL A 115 9.16 2.09 11.54
CA VAL A 115 9.70 1.16 10.55
C VAL A 115 10.60 1.92 9.58
N HIS A 116 11.77 1.36 9.26
CA HIS A 116 12.60 1.84 8.17
C HIS A 116 12.02 1.36 6.83
N SER A 117 11.86 2.29 5.87
CA SER A 117 11.33 2.01 4.54
C SER A 117 12.30 2.47 3.46
N GLU A 118 12.61 1.57 2.53
CA GLU A 118 13.23 1.87 1.25
C GLU A 118 12.13 2.09 0.22
N SER A 119 12.12 3.25 -0.41
CA SER A 119 11.00 3.69 -1.25
C SER A 119 11.46 4.11 -2.64
N ARG A 120 10.55 3.93 -3.63
CA ARG A 120 10.75 4.38 -5.01
C ARG A 120 9.46 4.95 -5.57
N VAL A 121 9.52 6.18 -6.08
CA VAL A 121 8.38 6.81 -6.77
C VAL A 121 8.07 6.03 -8.05
N HIS A 122 6.81 5.64 -8.19
CA HIS A 122 6.28 4.87 -9.31
C HIS A 122 5.36 5.69 -10.20
N GLU A 123 4.46 6.48 -9.61
CA GLU A 123 3.59 7.40 -10.33
C GLU A 123 3.97 8.83 -9.97
N PHE A 124 4.07 9.70 -10.97
CA PHE A 124 4.37 11.11 -10.79
C PHE A 124 3.67 11.94 -11.88
N ALA A 125 2.61 12.64 -11.50
CA ALA A 125 1.90 13.57 -12.35
C ALA A 125 1.79 14.93 -11.62
N LEU A 126 2.51 15.92 -12.10
CA LEU A 126 2.66 17.25 -11.50
C LEU A 126 1.33 17.82 -11.00
N ASP A 127 1.31 18.29 -9.75
CA ASP A 127 0.17 18.91 -9.06
C ASP A 127 -1.08 18.02 -8.95
N SER A 128 -0.95 16.71 -9.19
CA SER A 128 -2.11 15.82 -9.34
C SER A 128 -1.94 14.47 -8.68
N ARG A 129 -0.86 13.72 -8.96
CA ARG A 129 -0.68 12.36 -8.44
C ARG A 129 0.77 12.07 -8.13
N ILE A 130 0.99 11.45 -6.98
CA ILE A 130 2.26 10.81 -6.65
C ILE A 130 1.99 9.52 -5.90
N GLY A 131 2.71 8.46 -6.27
CA GLY A 131 2.65 7.17 -5.58
C GLY A 131 4.02 6.51 -5.59
N TRP A 132 4.33 5.79 -4.53
CA TRP A 132 5.61 5.11 -4.37
C TRP A 132 5.46 3.73 -3.73
N PHE A 133 6.32 2.83 -4.12
CA PHE A 133 6.54 1.58 -3.40
C PHE A 133 7.37 1.85 -2.15
N GLY A 134 7.08 1.14 -1.06
CA GLY A 134 7.86 1.15 0.17
C GLY A 134 8.09 -0.27 0.65
N GLN A 135 9.34 -0.60 1.01
CA GLN A 135 9.71 -1.91 1.50
C GLN A 135 10.48 -1.82 2.81
N GLY A 136 10.14 -2.66 3.78
CA GLY A 136 10.86 -2.76 5.04
C GLY A 136 10.21 -3.72 6.04
N THR A 137 11.03 -4.42 6.81
CA THR A 137 10.63 -5.26 7.96
C THR A 137 9.46 -6.22 7.67
N GLY A 138 9.51 -6.93 6.52
CA GLY A 138 8.44 -7.85 6.12
C GLY A 138 7.16 -7.16 5.62
N MET A 139 7.25 -5.91 5.24
CA MET A 139 6.19 -5.10 4.65
C MET A 139 6.55 -4.75 3.20
N ASP A 140 5.54 -4.80 2.33
CA ASP A 140 5.60 -4.38 0.94
C ASP A 140 4.38 -3.49 0.69
N ALA A 141 4.62 -2.20 0.51
CA ALA A 141 3.61 -1.15 0.49
C ALA A 141 3.53 -0.45 -0.86
N TYR A 142 2.35 0.08 -1.16
CA TYR A 142 2.17 1.15 -2.15
C TYR A 142 1.33 2.26 -1.52
N HIS A 143 1.95 3.43 -1.39
CA HIS A 143 1.33 4.63 -0.84
C HIS A 143 1.12 5.65 -1.97
N THR A 144 -0.06 6.26 -2.02
CA THR A 144 -0.41 7.20 -3.08
C THR A 144 -1.18 8.40 -2.57
N PHE A 145 -0.97 9.54 -3.24
CA PHE A 145 -1.71 10.78 -3.06
C PHE A 145 -2.34 11.20 -4.39
N LEU A 146 -3.61 11.59 -4.32
CA LEU A 146 -4.38 12.18 -5.40
C LEU A 146 -4.82 13.57 -4.99
N LEU A 147 -4.49 14.57 -5.80
CA LEU A 147 -4.82 15.97 -5.59
C LEU A 147 -5.89 16.38 -6.60
N LEU A 148 -7.06 16.79 -6.12
CA LEU A 148 -8.21 17.17 -6.92
C LEU A 148 -8.49 18.66 -6.73
N LYS A 149 -8.48 19.41 -7.84
CA LYS A 149 -8.80 20.85 -7.81
C LYS A 149 -10.28 21.04 -7.55
N GLU A 150 -10.60 21.83 -6.54
CA GLU A 150 -11.96 22.22 -6.19
C GLU A 150 -12.09 23.75 -6.13
N PRO A 151 -13.32 24.31 -6.21
CA PRO A 151 -13.51 25.77 -6.13
C PRO A 151 -12.95 26.37 -4.85
N GLU A 152 -12.96 25.62 -3.75
CA GLU A 152 -12.55 26.08 -2.42
C GLU A 152 -11.07 25.76 -2.08
N GLY A 153 -10.35 25.06 -3.00
CA GLY A 153 -8.96 24.69 -2.78
C GLY A 153 -8.54 23.40 -3.45
N CYS A 154 -7.84 22.57 -2.69
CA CYS A 154 -7.35 21.27 -3.13
C CYS A 154 -7.88 20.16 -2.21
N ARG A 155 -8.68 19.23 -2.73
CA ARG A 155 -8.99 18.00 -2.01
C ARG A 155 -7.85 17.02 -2.20
N VAL A 156 -7.28 16.58 -1.10
CA VAL A 156 -6.20 15.59 -1.07
C VAL A 156 -6.77 14.28 -0.57
N VAL A 157 -6.65 13.24 -1.38
CA VAL A 157 -6.93 11.84 -1.02
C VAL A 157 -5.60 11.13 -0.88
N THR A 158 -5.43 10.37 0.20
CA THR A 158 -4.31 9.44 0.35
C THR A 158 -4.82 8.05 0.65
N GLU A 159 -4.25 7.08 -0.04
CA GLU A 159 -4.53 5.66 0.20
C GLU A 159 -3.23 4.88 0.24
N GLU A 160 -3.19 3.87 1.10
CA GLU A 160 -2.05 2.97 1.22
C GLU A 160 -2.50 1.53 1.37
N VAL A 161 -1.84 0.66 0.62
CA VAL A 161 -1.91 -0.80 0.78
C VAL A 161 -0.59 -1.31 1.29
N VAL A 162 -0.62 -2.20 2.29
CA VAL A 162 0.57 -2.87 2.81
C VAL A 162 0.30 -4.37 2.87
N ARG A 163 1.29 -5.16 2.44
CA ARG A 163 1.24 -6.62 2.39
C ARG A 163 2.37 -7.23 3.19
N GLY A 164 2.21 -8.49 3.54
CA GLY A 164 3.24 -9.31 4.15
C GLY A 164 3.09 -9.50 5.64
N PRO A 165 3.91 -10.37 6.24
CA PRO A 165 3.78 -10.75 7.64
C PRO A 165 3.93 -9.57 8.61
N GLY A 166 4.75 -8.57 8.27
CA GLY A 166 4.89 -7.35 9.06
C GLY A 166 3.61 -6.51 9.09
N ALA A 167 2.89 -6.41 7.96
CA ALA A 167 1.60 -5.70 7.88
C ALA A 167 0.53 -6.38 8.73
N ALA A 168 0.45 -7.72 8.68
CA ALA A 168 -0.48 -8.50 9.48
C ALA A 168 -0.24 -8.32 10.99
N GLU A 169 1.03 -8.35 11.43
CA GLU A 169 1.39 -8.10 12.83
C GLU A 169 1.14 -6.64 13.25
N PHE A 170 1.41 -5.68 12.38
CA PHE A 170 1.13 -4.27 12.64
C PHE A 170 -0.38 -4.03 12.83
N ARG A 171 -1.22 -4.58 11.95
CA ARG A 171 -2.68 -4.52 12.07
C ARG A 171 -3.19 -5.17 13.35
N LYS A 172 -2.66 -6.33 13.71
CA LYS A 172 -3.04 -7.05 14.93
C LYS A 172 -2.74 -6.23 16.18
N LYS A 173 -1.63 -5.50 16.19
CA LYS A 173 -1.22 -4.65 17.31
C LYS A 173 -2.10 -3.41 17.43
N ASP A 174 -2.40 -2.76 16.32
CA ASP A 174 -3.23 -1.55 16.26
C ASP A 174 -3.85 -1.38 14.85
N PRO A 175 -5.09 -1.84 14.64
CA PRO A 175 -5.71 -1.85 13.32
C PRO A 175 -5.95 -0.46 12.72
N ASN A 176 -5.97 0.59 13.55
CA ASN A 176 -6.24 1.95 13.12
C ASN A 176 -4.99 2.84 13.10
N ALA A 177 -3.80 2.30 13.36
CA ALA A 177 -2.59 3.10 13.45
C ALA A 177 -2.23 3.80 12.13
N MET A 178 -2.38 3.09 11.00
CA MET A 178 -2.11 3.66 9.66
C MET A 178 -3.11 4.78 9.33
N HIS A 179 -4.40 4.53 9.51
CA HIS A 179 -5.45 5.55 9.31
C HIS A 179 -5.17 6.82 10.13
N ARG A 180 -4.89 6.70 11.44
CA ARG A 180 -4.56 7.86 12.28
C ARG A 180 -3.26 8.57 11.86
N GLY A 181 -2.28 7.83 11.36
CA GLY A 181 -1.05 8.41 10.84
C GLY A 181 -1.28 9.23 9.57
N HIS A 182 -2.16 8.77 8.68
CA HIS A 182 -2.57 9.53 7.49
C HIS A 182 -3.42 10.74 7.86
N ASP A 183 -4.33 10.65 8.82
CA ASP A 183 -5.07 11.80 9.35
C ASP A 183 -4.12 12.89 9.88
N LEU A 184 -3.10 12.47 10.64
CA LEU A 184 -2.08 13.39 11.10
C LEU A 184 -1.32 14.02 9.93
N TRP A 185 -0.91 13.21 8.93
CA TRP A 185 -0.21 13.72 7.75
C TRP A 185 -1.03 14.79 7.02
N LEU A 186 -2.27 14.45 6.68
CA LEU A 186 -3.18 15.36 5.98
C LEU A 186 -3.45 16.64 6.79
N SER A 187 -3.63 16.52 8.11
CA SER A 187 -3.85 17.66 9.00
C SER A 187 -2.66 18.62 9.03
N VAL A 188 -1.43 18.10 9.13
CA VAL A 188 -0.23 18.98 9.17
C VAL A 188 0.13 19.49 7.77
N LEU A 189 -0.11 18.71 6.70
CA LEU A 189 0.01 19.18 5.32
C LEU A 189 -0.92 20.36 5.05
N LYS A 190 -2.18 20.29 5.53
CA LYS A 190 -3.12 21.40 5.49
C LYS A 190 -2.56 22.62 6.21
N GLN A 191 -2.04 22.46 7.42
CA GLN A 191 -1.49 23.56 8.23
C GLN A 191 -0.31 24.27 7.56
N VAL A 192 0.58 23.52 6.86
CA VAL A 192 1.74 24.14 6.19
C VAL A 192 1.35 24.75 4.84
N SER A 193 0.32 24.22 4.17
CA SER A 193 -0.13 24.71 2.86
C SER A 193 -1.05 25.93 2.94
N GLU A 194 -1.71 26.18 4.06
CA GLU A 194 -2.64 27.31 4.27
C GLU A 194 -1.97 28.55 4.90
N LYS A 195 -0.64 28.52 5.08
CA LYS A 195 0.14 29.70 5.56
C LYS A 195 0.48 30.63 4.42
#